data_e70fa62c677579684cbf7d0a220333f6
#
_entry.id   e70fa62c677579684cbf7d0a220333f6
#
_cell.length_a   1.000
_cell.length_b   1.000
_cell.length_c   1.000
_cell.angle_alpha   90.00
_cell.angle_beta   90.00
_cell.angle_gamma   90.00
#
_symmetry.space_group_name_H-M   'P 1'
#
loop_
_entity.id
_entity.type
_entity.pdbx_description
1 polymer ?
#
loop_
_entity_poly.entity_id
_entity_poly.type
_entity_poly.pdbx_seq_one_letter_code
_entity_poly.pdbx_strand_id
1 'polypeptide(L)'
;MNKFIYIFVAIAAISFVSCTQERAKEKELKVLSWNVWHAGHVKNYPEKGCEGTIGILRKSQADVILMIETYGAAPMVADSLGYDYVLLSDNLCIYSRYPIKKTYLFPDSISTFNFGGVEIDMDGTPVRLFDTWLHYLPDMRLVPTERISGK
;
A
#
# COMPACT_ATOMS: atom_id res chain seq x y z
N MET A 1 29.16 -51.73 -34.34
CA MET A 1 28.16 -50.71 -34.48
C MET A 1 27.48 -50.50 -33.11
N ASN A 2 27.55 -49.63 -32.35
CA ASN A 2 28.39 -48.49 -32.07
C ASN A 2 28.03 -47.99 -30.66
N LYS A 3 28.78 -48.49 -29.66
CA LYS A 3 28.61 -48.01 -28.26
C LYS A 3 28.67 -46.48 -28.17
N PHE A 4 29.38 -45.82 -29.09
CA PHE A 4 29.50 -44.37 -29.18
C PHE A 4 28.21 -43.67 -29.59
N ILE A 5 27.34 -44.29 -30.40
CA ILE A 5 26.06 -43.71 -30.81
C ILE A 5 25.10 -43.60 -29.61
N TYR A 6 25.08 -44.61 -28.73
CA TYR A 6 24.23 -44.59 -27.53
C TYR A 6 24.67 -43.57 -26.51
N ILE A 7 25.97 -43.31 -26.40
CA ILE A 7 26.51 -42.26 -25.53
C ILE A 7 26.12 -40.88 -26.04
N PHE A 8 26.16 -40.61 -27.35
CA PHE A 8 25.74 -39.35 -27.95
C PHE A 8 24.21 -39.12 -27.80
N VAL A 9 23.40 -40.15 -27.96
CA VAL A 9 21.95 -40.07 -27.78
C VAL A 9 21.60 -39.81 -26.31
N ALA A 10 22.31 -40.45 -25.36
CA ALA A 10 22.13 -40.22 -23.93
C ALA A 10 22.49 -38.79 -23.50
N ILE A 11 23.59 -38.24 -24.03
CA ILE A 11 24.02 -36.86 -23.73
C ILE A 11 23.03 -35.85 -24.36
N ALA A 12 22.53 -36.09 -25.56
CA ALA A 12 21.48 -35.24 -26.19
C ALA A 12 20.17 -35.27 -25.41
N ALA A 13 19.76 -36.42 -24.85
CA ALA A 13 18.55 -36.52 -24.04
C ALA A 13 18.64 -35.79 -22.69
N ILE A 14 19.82 -35.71 -22.10
CA ILE A 14 20.06 -34.97 -20.85
C ILE A 14 20.04 -33.47 -21.09
N SER A 15 20.41 -33.00 -22.29
CA SER A 15 20.40 -31.56 -22.64
C SER A 15 18.99 -30.98 -22.82
N PHE A 16 17.95 -31.84 -22.95
CA PHE A 16 16.55 -31.41 -23.06
C PHE A 16 15.79 -31.38 -21.73
N VAL A 17 16.41 -31.77 -20.62
CA VAL A 17 15.91 -31.42 -19.30
C VAL A 17 16.29 -29.95 -19.03
N SER A 18 15.94 -29.10 -19.97
CA SER A 18 15.90 -27.65 -19.76
C SER A 18 14.88 -27.42 -18.66
N CYS A 19 15.38 -27.01 -17.53
CA CYS A 19 14.61 -26.53 -16.41
C CYS A 19 13.57 -25.52 -16.95
N THR A 20 12.34 -25.97 -17.20
CA THR A 20 11.20 -25.08 -17.23
C THR A 20 11.03 -24.62 -15.79
N GLN A 21 11.87 -23.66 -15.40
CA GLN A 21 11.65 -22.89 -14.21
C GLN A 21 10.31 -22.19 -14.48
N GLU A 22 9.22 -22.75 -13.95
CA GLU A 22 7.96 -22.03 -13.91
C GLU A 22 8.32 -20.69 -13.29
N ARG A 23 8.31 -19.65 -14.11
CA ARG A 23 8.41 -18.27 -13.61
C ARG A 23 7.29 -18.15 -12.61
N ALA A 24 7.61 -18.09 -11.33
CA ALA A 24 6.64 -17.83 -10.28
C ALA A 24 5.82 -16.64 -10.77
N LYS A 25 4.50 -16.85 -10.92
CA LYS A 25 3.61 -15.80 -11.42
C LYS A 25 3.81 -14.61 -10.50
N GLU A 26 4.31 -13.51 -11.02
CA GLU A 26 4.53 -12.29 -10.24
C GLU A 26 3.19 -11.92 -9.60
N LYS A 27 3.19 -11.83 -8.27
CA LYS A 27 2.02 -11.39 -7.53
C LYS A 27 1.97 -9.86 -7.61
N GLU A 28 0.90 -9.35 -8.15
CA GLU A 28 0.64 -7.91 -8.22
C GLU A 28 -0.09 -7.47 -6.95
N LEU A 29 0.34 -6.37 -6.35
CA LEU A 29 -0.33 -5.70 -5.24
C LEU A 29 -0.79 -4.32 -5.69
N LYS A 30 -2.10 -4.12 -5.71
CA LYS A 30 -2.70 -2.85 -6.08
C LYS A 30 -2.86 -1.96 -4.85
N VAL A 31 -2.10 -0.88 -4.80
CA VAL A 31 -2.11 0.08 -3.69
C VAL A 31 -2.75 1.39 -4.14
N LEU A 32 -3.66 1.92 -3.34
CA LEU A 32 -4.21 3.26 -3.49
C LEU A 32 -3.74 4.13 -2.32
N SER A 33 -3.15 5.28 -2.60
CA SER A 33 -2.89 6.33 -1.61
C SER A 33 -3.77 7.53 -1.92
N TRP A 34 -4.50 8.04 -0.90
CA TRP A 34 -5.45 9.12 -1.12
C TRP A 34 -5.65 9.98 0.13
N ASN A 35 -5.43 11.29 0.00
CA ASN A 35 -5.95 12.26 0.94
C ASN A 35 -7.42 12.55 0.59
N VAL A 36 -8.33 12.13 1.47
CA VAL A 36 -9.77 12.17 1.20
C VAL A 36 -10.42 13.46 1.65
N TRP A 37 -9.65 14.40 2.19
CA TRP A 37 -10.17 15.67 2.69
C TRP A 37 -11.34 15.48 3.70
N HIS A 38 -11.02 15.44 4.99
CA HIS A 38 -12.00 15.27 6.06
C HIS A 38 -12.96 14.08 5.86
N ALA A 39 -12.43 12.90 5.56
CA ALA A 39 -13.18 11.67 5.28
C ALA A 39 -14.18 11.82 4.10
N GLY A 40 -13.95 12.77 3.23
CA GLY A 40 -14.87 13.09 2.13
C GLY A 40 -16.10 13.92 2.56
N HIS A 41 -16.14 14.41 3.80
CA HIS A 41 -17.23 15.25 4.26
C HIS A 41 -17.14 16.65 3.65
N VAL A 42 -18.11 16.99 2.84
CA VAL A 42 -18.28 18.35 2.34
C VAL A 42 -19.08 19.15 3.37
N LYS A 43 -18.63 20.35 3.71
CA LYS A 43 -19.23 21.22 4.74
C LYS A 43 -20.75 21.34 4.67
N ASN A 44 -21.33 21.30 3.47
CA ASN A 44 -22.78 21.44 3.24
C ASN A 44 -23.49 20.10 3.00
N TYR A 45 -22.77 18.98 2.94
CA TYR A 45 -23.32 17.64 2.67
C TYR A 45 -22.53 16.57 3.43
N PRO A 46 -22.48 16.65 4.76
CA PRO A 46 -21.62 15.77 5.56
C PRO A 46 -21.99 14.29 5.39
N GLU A 47 -23.26 13.98 5.19
CA GLU A 47 -23.77 12.62 5.03
C GLU A 47 -23.41 11.97 3.68
N LYS A 48 -23.18 12.78 2.64
CA LYS A 48 -22.90 12.27 1.29
C LYS A 48 -21.41 12.00 1.01
N GLY A 49 -20.53 12.68 1.73
CA GLY A 49 -19.10 12.60 1.51
C GLY A 49 -18.56 11.19 1.67
N CYS A 50 -18.92 10.53 2.76
CA CYS A 50 -18.42 9.20 3.06
C CYS A 50 -18.92 8.13 2.08
N GLU A 51 -20.16 8.19 1.64
CA GLU A 51 -20.71 7.28 0.62
C GLU A 51 -19.98 7.44 -0.71
N GLY A 52 -19.71 8.67 -1.13
CA GLY A 52 -18.94 8.95 -2.33
C GLY A 52 -17.52 8.38 -2.25
N THR A 53 -16.85 8.58 -1.12
CA THR A 53 -15.53 8.01 -0.83
C THR A 53 -15.55 6.49 -0.92
N ILE A 54 -16.47 5.82 -0.23
CA ILE A 54 -16.61 4.35 -0.27
C ILE A 54 -16.88 3.87 -1.70
N GLY A 55 -17.71 4.58 -2.46
CA GLY A 55 -17.97 4.25 -3.86
C GLY A 55 -16.73 4.28 -4.74
N ILE A 56 -15.85 5.28 -4.54
CA ILE A 56 -14.57 5.39 -5.24
C ILE A 56 -13.62 4.27 -4.81
N LEU A 57 -13.51 4.01 -3.51
CA LEU A 57 -12.65 2.97 -2.96
C LEU A 57 -13.04 1.59 -3.50
N ARG A 58 -14.33 1.25 -3.55
CA ARG A 58 -14.82 0.00 -4.16
C ARG A 58 -14.46 -0.12 -5.64
N LYS A 59 -14.64 0.96 -6.40
CA LYS A 59 -14.28 1.00 -7.84
C LYS A 59 -12.80 0.87 -8.09
N SER A 60 -11.96 1.33 -7.17
CA SER A 60 -10.51 1.25 -7.30
C SER A 60 -10.01 -0.18 -7.37
N GLN A 61 -10.70 -1.13 -6.73
CA GLN A 61 -10.28 -2.52 -6.57
C GLN A 61 -8.86 -2.63 -5.98
N ALA A 62 -8.46 -1.65 -5.17
CA ALA A 62 -7.16 -1.69 -4.51
C ALA A 62 -7.13 -2.80 -3.45
N ASP A 63 -6.00 -3.47 -3.31
CA ASP A 63 -5.79 -4.49 -2.27
C ASP A 63 -5.42 -3.85 -0.94
N VAL A 64 -4.72 -2.72 -1.00
CA VAL A 64 -4.35 -1.91 0.16
C VAL A 64 -4.67 -0.45 -0.12
N ILE A 65 -5.21 0.24 0.88
CA ILE A 65 -5.55 1.65 0.82
C ILE A 65 -4.81 2.38 1.94
N LEU A 66 -4.01 3.35 1.59
CA LEU A 66 -3.34 4.29 2.47
C LEU A 66 -4.15 5.59 2.45
N MET A 67 -4.88 5.85 3.53
CA MET A 67 -5.85 6.95 3.53
C MET A 67 -5.48 8.02 4.53
N ILE A 68 -5.42 9.24 4.05
CA ILE A 68 -5.09 10.45 4.80
C ILE A 68 -6.36 11.27 5.03
N GLU A 69 -6.46 11.90 6.21
CA GLU A 69 -7.60 12.70 6.67
C GLU A 69 -8.89 11.89 6.87
N THR A 70 -8.77 10.73 7.51
CA THR A 70 -9.90 9.83 7.77
C THR A 70 -10.88 10.30 8.82
N TYR A 71 -10.42 11.06 9.81
CA TYR A 71 -11.21 11.75 10.86
C TYR A 71 -12.47 11.02 11.34
N GLY A 72 -12.30 9.82 11.87
CA GLY A 72 -13.39 9.03 12.48
C GLY A 72 -14.17 8.14 11.49
N ALA A 73 -13.94 8.23 10.18
CA ALA A 73 -14.64 7.39 9.20
C ALA A 73 -14.04 5.98 9.06
N ALA A 74 -12.88 5.71 9.67
CA ALA A 74 -12.13 4.47 9.45
C ALA A 74 -12.95 3.18 9.68
N PRO A 75 -13.72 3.00 10.77
CA PRO A 75 -14.50 1.78 10.96
C PRO A 75 -15.56 1.58 9.86
N MET A 76 -16.29 2.64 9.51
CA MET A 76 -17.34 2.58 8.50
C MET A 76 -16.80 2.24 7.11
N VAL A 77 -15.64 2.77 6.76
CA VAL A 77 -14.96 2.44 5.49
C VAL A 77 -14.52 0.98 5.50
N ALA A 78 -13.88 0.51 6.59
CA ALA A 78 -13.45 -0.87 6.73
C ALA A 78 -14.61 -1.86 6.60
N ASP A 79 -15.68 -1.66 7.34
CA ASP A 79 -16.90 -2.48 7.30
C ASP A 79 -17.51 -2.50 5.90
N SER A 80 -17.59 -1.33 5.25
CA SER A 80 -18.15 -1.20 3.91
C SER A 80 -17.35 -1.92 2.83
N LEU A 81 -16.04 -2.05 3.03
CA LEU A 81 -15.14 -2.73 2.08
C LEU A 81 -14.91 -4.19 2.45
N GLY A 82 -15.13 -4.59 3.69
CA GLY A 82 -14.75 -5.90 4.25
C GLY A 82 -13.23 -6.05 4.36
N TYR A 83 -12.52 -4.98 4.75
CA TYR A 83 -11.06 -4.95 4.88
C TYR A 83 -10.65 -4.94 6.35
N ASP A 84 -9.51 -5.58 6.64
CA ASP A 84 -8.77 -5.30 7.86
C ASP A 84 -8.28 -3.86 7.84
N TYR A 85 -8.17 -3.22 9.01
CA TYR A 85 -7.63 -1.87 9.06
C TYR A 85 -6.83 -1.60 10.33
N VAL A 86 -5.93 -0.66 10.24
CA VAL A 86 -5.22 -0.05 11.37
C VAL A 86 -5.35 1.45 11.30
N LEU A 87 -5.96 2.03 12.32
CA LEU A 87 -5.98 3.47 12.54
C LEU A 87 -4.65 3.85 13.21
N LEU A 88 -3.74 4.43 12.43
CA LEU A 88 -2.43 4.90 12.93
C LEU A 88 -2.59 6.16 13.79
N SER A 89 -3.55 7.01 13.41
CA SER A 89 -3.99 8.21 14.11
C SER A 89 -5.35 8.64 13.56
N ASP A 90 -5.96 9.67 14.10
CA ASP A 90 -7.18 10.26 13.54
C ASP A 90 -7.02 10.69 12.07
N ASN A 91 -5.78 10.97 11.66
CA ASN A 91 -5.44 11.42 10.32
C ASN A 91 -5.15 10.27 9.34
N LEU A 92 -4.45 9.23 9.79
CA LEU A 92 -3.90 8.17 8.94
C LEU A 92 -4.55 6.82 9.24
N CYS A 93 -5.03 6.16 8.19
CA CYS A 93 -5.57 4.81 8.28
C CYS A 93 -5.12 3.94 7.10
N ILE A 94 -4.72 2.72 7.38
CA ILE A 94 -4.36 1.72 6.37
C ILE A 94 -5.42 0.62 6.39
N TYR A 95 -6.01 0.35 5.22
CA TYR A 95 -6.94 -0.75 5.00
C TYR A 95 -6.30 -1.80 4.10
N SER A 96 -6.59 -3.08 4.34
CA SER A 96 -6.02 -4.18 3.58
C SER A 96 -6.99 -5.34 3.40
N ARG A 97 -7.01 -5.95 2.22
CA ARG A 97 -7.64 -7.25 1.97
C ARG A 97 -6.83 -8.39 2.60
N TYR A 98 -5.54 -8.18 2.78
CA TYR A 98 -4.64 -9.16 3.39
C TYR A 98 -4.56 -8.95 4.90
N PRO A 99 -4.35 -10.01 5.69
CA PRO A 99 -4.21 -9.89 7.14
C PRO A 99 -3.07 -8.95 7.53
N ILE A 100 -3.37 -8.00 8.41
CA ILE A 100 -2.37 -7.10 8.98
C ILE A 100 -1.70 -7.81 10.15
N LYS A 101 -0.39 -8.01 10.08
CA LYS A 101 0.40 -8.76 11.07
C LYS A 101 1.14 -7.88 12.06
N LYS A 102 1.52 -6.68 11.65
CA LYS A 102 2.32 -5.79 12.48
C LYS A 102 2.04 -4.32 12.15
N THR A 103 2.09 -3.48 13.18
CA THR A 103 2.02 -2.03 13.06
C THR A 103 3.37 -1.43 13.41
N TYR A 104 3.78 -0.40 12.66
CA TYR A 104 5.02 0.34 12.84
C TYR A 104 4.68 1.78 13.20
N LEU A 105 5.04 2.18 14.41
CA LEU A 105 4.93 3.55 14.91
C LEU A 105 6.29 4.01 15.41
N PHE A 106 6.58 5.29 15.29
CA PHE A 106 7.89 5.87 15.63
C PHE A 106 7.71 7.13 16.50
N PRO A 107 7.01 7.03 17.65
CA PRO A 107 6.57 8.19 18.42
C PRO A 107 7.73 9.07 18.93
N ASP A 108 8.91 8.48 19.14
CA ASP A 108 10.10 9.21 19.61
C ASP A 108 10.80 10.01 18.49
N SER A 109 10.45 9.76 17.24
CA SER A 109 11.11 10.36 16.07
C SER A 109 10.17 11.17 15.20
N ILE A 110 8.97 10.63 14.94
CA ILE A 110 8.00 11.21 14.02
C ILE A 110 6.60 11.07 14.65
N SER A 111 5.83 12.15 14.62
CA SER A 111 4.46 12.12 15.09
C SER A 111 3.64 11.04 14.36
N THR A 112 2.90 10.23 15.10
CA THR A 112 1.97 9.23 14.56
C THR A 112 0.85 9.86 13.73
N PHE A 113 0.57 11.15 13.95
CA PHE A 113 -0.34 11.93 13.13
C PHE A 113 0.16 12.09 11.69
N ASN A 114 1.49 12.04 11.49
CA ASN A 114 2.14 12.29 10.21
C ASN A 114 2.71 11.06 9.54
N PHE A 115 3.00 9.98 10.30
CA PHE A 115 3.71 8.83 9.77
C PHE A 115 3.45 7.56 10.56
N GLY A 116 3.30 6.47 9.86
CA GLY A 116 3.21 5.12 10.41
C GLY A 116 3.03 4.09 9.31
N GLY A 117 3.02 2.80 9.68
CA GLY A 117 2.89 1.75 8.68
C GLY A 117 2.43 0.42 9.26
N VAL A 118 2.25 -0.52 8.35
CA VAL A 118 1.87 -1.89 8.65
C VAL A 118 2.70 -2.89 7.88
N GLU A 119 2.72 -4.13 8.38
CA GLU A 119 3.14 -5.30 7.61
C GLU A 119 1.91 -6.18 7.39
N ILE A 120 1.64 -6.47 6.14
CA ILE A 120 0.58 -7.38 5.70
C ILE A 120 1.19 -8.72 5.29
N ASP A 121 0.37 -9.77 5.35
CA ASP A 121 0.71 -11.09 4.84
C ASP A 121 0.03 -11.31 3.49
N MET A 122 0.75 -11.06 2.40
CA MET A 122 0.27 -11.32 1.05
C MET A 122 0.55 -12.78 0.67
N ASP A 123 -0.36 -13.68 1.09
CA ASP A 123 -0.27 -15.13 0.84
C ASP A 123 1.10 -15.73 1.21
N GLY A 124 1.55 -15.47 2.42
CA GLY A 124 2.83 -15.93 2.94
C GLY A 124 4.02 -15.02 2.60
N THR A 125 3.82 -13.93 1.89
CA THR A 125 4.85 -12.93 1.59
C THR A 125 4.62 -11.68 2.43
N PRO A 126 5.53 -11.31 3.36
CA PRO A 126 5.39 -10.10 4.14
C PRO A 126 5.66 -8.86 3.28
N VAL A 127 4.72 -7.93 3.26
CA VAL A 127 4.86 -6.64 2.58
C VAL A 127 4.66 -5.51 3.58
N ARG A 128 5.57 -4.55 3.59
CA ARG A 128 5.51 -3.37 4.46
C ARG A 128 5.06 -2.15 3.68
N LEU A 129 4.08 -1.45 4.24
CA LEU A 129 3.53 -0.24 3.66
C LEU A 129 3.55 0.85 4.72
N PHE A 130 3.90 2.05 4.30
CA PHE A 130 3.95 3.22 5.16
C PHE A 130 3.11 4.33 4.56
N ASP A 131 2.33 4.98 5.42
CA ASP A 131 1.52 6.14 5.07
C ASP A 131 2.12 7.40 5.71
N THR A 132 2.07 8.51 4.97
CA THR A 132 2.65 9.77 5.42
C THR A 132 1.81 10.97 5.00
N TRP A 133 1.58 11.86 5.94
CA TRP A 133 1.03 13.18 5.69
C TRP A 133 2.10 14.24 5.87
N LEU A 134 2.52 14.84 4.77
CA LEU A 134 3.52 15.90 4.81
C LEU A 134 2.90 17.18 5.32
N HIS A 135 3.55 17.80 6.30
CA HIS A 135 3.10 19.05 6.86
C HIS A 135 3.11 20.16 5.78
N TYR A 136 2.00 20.88 5.64
CA TYR A 136 1.85 21.91 4.62
C TYR A 136 2.40 23.29 5.05
N LEU A 137 2.77 23.44 6.31
CA LEU A 137 3.38 24.68 6.85
C LEU A 137 4.87 24.45 7.18
N PRO A 138 5.72 25.45 6.94
CA PRO A 138 5.43 26.69 6.23
C PRO A 138 5.10 26.44 4.75
N ASP A 139 4.09 27.14 4.23
CA ASP A 139 3.78 27.08 2.80
C ASP A 139 5.00 27.59 2.02
N MET A 140 5.59 26.70 1.22
CA MET A 140 6.82 27.01 0.45
C MET A 140 6.63 28.20 -0.49
N ARG A 141 5.40 28.48 -0.89
CA ARG A 141 5.07 29.67 -1.70
C ARG A 141 5.19 30.97 -0.92
N LEU A 142 5.15 30.92 0.40
CA LEU A 142 5.25 32.04 1.30
C LEU A 142 6.65 32.18 1.91
N VAL A 143 7.58 31.25 1.65
CA VAL A 143 8.97 31.33 2.11
C VAL A 143 9.71 32.29 1.20
N PRO A 144 10.24 33.42 1.72
CA PRO A 144 11.06 34.32 0.92
C PRO A 144 12.23 33.56 0.30
N THR A 145 12.48 33.82 -0.97
CA THR A 145 13.54 33.15 -1.77
C THR A 145 14.93 33.28 -1.15
N GLU A 146 15.15 34.31 -0.36
CA GLU A 146 16.43 34.57 0.35
C GLU A 146 16.79 33.51 1.40
N ARG A 147 15.81 32.73 1.92
CA ARG A 147 16.08 31.62 2.83
C ARG A 147 16.47 30.32 2.13
N ILE A 148 16.27 30.25 0.83
CA ILE A 148 16.55 29.03 0.03
C ILE A 148 17.97 29.10 -0.56
N SER A 149 18.51 30.31 -0.77
CA SER A 149 19.90 30.49 -1.16
C SER A 149 20.80 30.39 0.07
N GLY A 150 21.19 29.17 0.43
CA GLY A 150 22.09 28.91 1.55
C GLY A 150 23.36 29.78 1.47
N LYS A 151 23.44 30.74 2.33
CA LYS A 151 24.67 31.36 2.76
C LYS A 151 24.94 30.93 4.17
#